data_41ef3b425cba5ee77d3f859e1cbb56d5
#
_entry.id   41ef3b425cba5ee77d3f859e1cbb56d5
#
_cell.length_a   1.000
_cell.length_b   1.000
_cell.length_c   1.000
_cell.angle_alpha   90.00
_cell.angle_beta   90.00
_cell.angle_gamma   90.00
#
_symmetry.space_group_name_H-M   'P 1'
#
loop_
_entity.id
_entity.type
_entity.pdbx_description
1 polymer ?
#
loop_
_entity_poly.entity_id
_entity_poly.type
_entity_poly.pdbx_seq_one_letter_code
_entity_poly.pdbx_strand_id
1 'polypeptide(L)'
;MKILLTGARIIDPVQNIDADMDILLEDGKIVRIGTDILKSAKSKDSGKIKIIELAGMIIVPGLIDMHTHLREPGLEYKETIASGTAAAVAGGFTSIACMPNTNPINDNRSITEFIKRKAVEASLANVYPIGAISKDSVGSQLTEFWDMKEAGIIALSDDGKPVMDAALMRRAMEYAYSLSLPIISHCEDTNLSGGGLMNEGYYSTILGLRGIPGIAEEAMVTRDILIAEFTNTCVHIAHISTAGSVHLIRDAK
;
A
#
# COMPACT_ATOMS: atom_id res chain seq x y z
N MET A 1 3.43 16.52 25.88
CA MET A 1 4.87 16.88 25.70
C MET A 1 5.00 17.74 24.45
N LYS A 2 5.73 18.89 24.56
CA LYS A 2 5.95 19.79 23.40
C LYS A 2 7.34 19.55 22.81
N ILE A 3 7.41 19.43 21.48
CA ILE A 3 8.66 19.31 20.73
C ILE A 3 8.65 20.36 19.62
N LEU A 4 9.74 21.11 19.49
CA LEU A 4 9.96 22.04 18.39
C LEU A 4 11.07 21.50 17.50
N LEU A 5 10.76 21.26 16.24
CA LEU A 5 11.73 20.94 15.18
C LEU A 5 12.07 22.27 14.50
N THR A 6 13.35 22.61 14.37
CA THR A 6 13.77 23.92 13.84
C THR A 6 14.91 23.80 12.85
N GLY A 7 14.95 24.72 11.88
CA GLY A 7 16.04 24.87 10.91
C GLY A 7 16.04 23.87 9.75
N ALA A 8 14.98 23.09 9.56
CA ALA A 8 14.87 22.17 8.43
C ALA A 8 14.12 22.78 7.26
N ARG A 9 14.41 22.30 6.04
CA ARG A 9 13.55 22.52 4.88
C ARG A 9 12.36 21.57 4.96
N ILE A 10 11.16 22.11 4.98
CA ILE A 10 9.92 21.34 4.99
C ILE A 10 9.40 21.23 3.56
N ILE A 11 9.12 20.01 3.10
CA ILE A 11 8.51 19.76 1.79
C ILE A 11 7.20 18.99 2.02
N ASP A 12 6.08 19.66 1.77
CA ASP A 12 4.74 19.05 1.80
C ASP A 12 3.97 19.45 0.53
N PRO A 13 3.93 18.57 -0.48
CA PRO A 13 3.27 18.87 -1.75
C PRO A 13 1.76 19.11 -1.62
N VAL A 14 1.11 18.48 -0.63
CA VAL A 14 -0.35 18.64 -0.42
C VAL A 14 -0.69 20.05 0.06
N GLN A 15 0.17 20.63 0.90
CA GLN A 15 0.00 22.00 1.42
C GLN A 15 0.76 23.03 0.58
N ASN A 16 1.43 22.63 -0.52
CA ASN A 16 2.31 23.47 -1.34
C ASN A 16 3.41 24.16 -0.51
N ILE A 17 3.98 23.45 0.46
CA ILE A 17 5.09 23.93 1.28
C ILE A 17 6.39 23.40 0.69
N ASP A 18 7.35 24.29 0.44
CA ASP A 18 8.76 23.98 0.15
C ASP A 18 9.60 25.16 0.64
N ALA A 19 9.93 25.15 1.94
CA ALA A 19 10.63 26.26 2.58
C ALA A 19 11.28 25.86 3.91
N ASP A 20 12.25 26.67 4.36
CA ASP A 20 12.85 26.54 5.68
C ASP A 20 11.85 27.06 6.73
N MET A 21 11.37 26.15 7.58
CA MET A 21 10.37 26.42 8.59
C MET A 21 10.59 25.58 9.85
N ASP A 22 9.90 25.97 10.92
CA ASP A 22 9.81 25.24 12.16
C ASP A 22 8.50 24.44 12.25
N ILE A 23 8.51 23.31 12.98
CA ILE A 23 7.31 22.54 13.31
C ILE A 23 7.18 22.42 14.83
N LEU A 24 6.05 22.83 15.37
CA LEU A 24 5.69 22.60 16.76
C LEU A 24 4.77 21.39 16.87
N LEU A 25 5.23 20.41 17.64
CA LEU A 25 4.46 19.22 18.00
C LEU A 25 3.99 19.32 19.44
N GLU A 26 2.74 18.96 19.69
CA GLU A 26 2.15 18.83 21.02
C GLU A 26 1.34 17.54 21.09
N ASP A 27 1.68 16.70 22.07
CA ASP A 27 1.00 15.43 22.32
C ASP A 27 0.84 14.55 21.07
N GLY A 28 1.91 14.46 20.27
CA GLY A 28 1.98 13.64 19.07
C GLY A 28 1.31 14.25 17.82
N LYS A 29 0.85 15.50 17.90
CA LYS A 29 0.20 16.20 16.77
C LYS A 29 1.00 17.42 16.35
N ILE A 30 1.00 17.72 15.05
CA ILE A 30 1.49 19.00 14.52
C ILE A 30 0.47 20.08 14.86
N VAL A 31 0.85 21.05 15.69
CA VAL A 31 -0.03 22.15 16.08
C VAL A 31 0.30 23.44 15.33
N ARG A 32 1.51 23.56 14.79
CA ARG A 32 1.92 24.75 14.03
C ARG A 32 3.11 24.43 13.11
N ILE A 33 3.05 24.97 11.90
CA ILE A 33 4.18 25.04 10.95
C ILE A 33 4.36 26.53 10.60
N GLY A 34 5.60 27.01 10.55
CA GLY A 34 5.88 28.40 10.19
C GLY A 34 7.29 28.83 10.59
N THR A 35 7.61 30.10 10.35
CA THR A 35 8.90 30.68 10.71
C THR A 35 8.88 31.23 12.13
N ASP A 36 10.04 31.29 12.79
CA ASP A 36 10.24 31.95 14.10
C ASP A 36 9.29 31.46 15.22
N ILE A 37 8.88 30.19 15.17
CA ILE A 37 7.96 29.64 16.20
C ILE A 37 8.58 29.71 17.59
N LEU A 38 9.90 29.53 17.71
CA LEU A 38 10.62 29.57 18.99
C LEU A 38 10.43 30.92 19.70
N LYS A 39 10.48 32.02 18.97
CA LYS A 39 10.31 33.37 19.56
C LYS A 39 8.91 33.55 20.13
N SER A 40 7.90 33.03 19.46
CA SER A 40 6.50 33.12 19.90
C SER A 40 6.14 32.14 21.01
N ALA A 41 6.79 30.97 21.03
CA ALA A 41 6.54 29.93 22.03
C ALA A 41 7.15 30.28 23.40
N LYS A 42 8.32 30.92 23.42
CA LYS A 42 8.95 31.39 24.69
C LYS A 42 8.17 32.47 25.41
N SER A 43 7.32 33.21 24.70
CA SER A 43 6.56 34.33 25.29
C SER A 43 5.24 33.92 25.94
N LYS A 44 4.71 32.74 25.69
CA LYS A 44 3.34 32.33 26.09
C LYS A 44 3.23 31.10 26.97
N ASP A 45 4.29 30.29 27.08
CA ASP A 45 4.18 28.96 27.72
C ASP A 45 5.38 28.63 28.62
N SER A 46 5.11 28.46 29.91
CA SER A 46 6.11 28.03 30.92
C SER A 46 6.40 26.50 30.89
N GLY A 47 5.91 25.77 29.89
CA GLY A 47 6.17 24.34 29.73
C GLY A 47 7.54 24.06 29.13
N LYS A 48 8.17 22.93 29.52
CA LYS A 48 9.42 22.48 28.93
C LYS A 48 9.18 22.06 27.46
N ILE A 49 9.72 22.84 26.51
CA ILE A 49 9.74 22.51 25.09
C ILE A 49 11.08 21.80 24.80
N LYS A 50 11.02 20.59 24.24
CA LYS A 50 12.20 19.92 23.70
C LYS A 50 12.50 20.47 22.30
N ILE A 51 13.63 21.12 22.13
CA ILE A 51 14.06 21.67 20.85
C ILE A 51 14.96 20.64 20.17
N ILE A 52 14.72 20.39 18.89
CA ILE A 52 15.56 19.52 18.03
C ILE A 52 15.97 20.37 16.83
N GLU A 53 17.25 20.65 16.72
CA GLU A 53 17.83 21.38 15.60
C GLU A 53 18.10 20.45 14.44
N LEU A 54 17.59 20.78 13.26
CA LEU A 54 17.61 19.94 12.06
C LEU A 54 18.18 20.73 10.87
N ALA A 55 19.11 21.65 11.13
CA ALA A 55 19.74 22.43 10.06
C ALA A 55 20.36 21.55 8.97
N GLY A 56 20.02 21.82 7.72
CA GLY A 56 20.46 21.03 6.56
C GLY A 56 19.71 19.73 6.31
N MET A 57 18.70 19.41 7.14
CA MET A 57 17.82 18.26 6.93
C MET A 57 16.55 18.67 6.20
N ILE A 58 15.90 17.68 5.58
CA ILE A 58 14.60 17.81 4.95
C ILE A 58 13.57 17.06 5.79
N ILE A 59 12.46 17.71 6.08
CA ILE A 59 11.29 17.09 6.72
C ILE A 59 10.20 16.93 5.66
N VAL A 60 9.67 15.73 5.54
CA VAL A 60 8.54 15.39 4.68
C VAL A 60 7.45 14.71 5.51
N PRO A 61 6.19 14.63 5.03
CA PRO A 61 5.21 13.70 5.58
C PRO A 61 5.77 12.28 5.60
N GLY A 62 5.38 11.49 6.59
CA GLY A 62 5.81 10.08 6.66
C GLY A 62 5.47 9.34 5.38
N LEU A 63 6.39 8.51 4.90
CA LEU A 63 6.18 7.73 3.68
C LEU A 63 5.07 6.70 3.86
N ILE A 64 4.40 6.36 2.75
CA ILE A 64 3.33 5.36 2.71
C ILE A 64 3.75 4.28 1.71
N ASP A 65 3.76 3.01 2.15
CA ASP A 65 3.94 1.87 1.27
C ASP A 65 2.59 1.16 1.06
N MET A 66 2.12 1.17 -0.17
CA MET A 66 0.81 0.61 -0.52
C MET A 66 0.84 -0.89 -0.84
N HIS A 67 2.03 -1.53 -0.79
CA HIS A 67 2.17 -2.94 -1.17
C HIS A 67 3.24 -3.63 -0.33
N THR A 68 2.84 -4.22 0.79
CA THR A 68 3.75 -4.95 1.70
C THR A 68 3.22 -6.34 2.04
N HIS A 69 4.11 -7.21 2.48
CA HIS A 69 3.78 -8.58 2.87
C HIS A 69 4.19 -8.84 4.31
N LEU A 70 3.27 -8.67 5.25
CA LEU A 70 3.54 -8.89 6.68
C LEU A 70 3.43 -10.35 7.11
N ARG A 71 2.87 -11.21 6.24
CA ARG A 71 2.86 -12.68 6.37
C ARG A 71 2.14 -13.26 7.60
N GLU A 72 1.92 -12.51 8.65
CA GLU A 72 1.17 -12.90 9.85
C GLU A 72 -0.33 -12.62 9.64
N PRO A 73 -1.21 -13.61 9.89
CA PRO A 73 -0.98 -14.91 10.51
C PRO A 73 -0.40 -16.00 9.59
N GLY A 74 0.24 -16.99 10.22
CA GLY A 74 0.52 -18.33 9.69
C GLY A 74 1.81 -18.49 8.89
N LEU A 75 2.51 -17.40 8.58
CA LEU A 75 3.79 -17.41 7.87
C LEU A 75 4.84 -16.58 8.64
N GLU A 76 4.76 -16.54 9.95
CA GLU A 76 5.58 -15.72 10.86
C GLU A 76 7.08 -16.01 10.75
N TYR A 77 7.45 -17.17 10.22
CA TYR A 77 8.84 -17.52 9.92
C TYR A 77 9.45 -16.70 8.77
N LYS A 78 8.61 -16.05 7.96
CA LYS A 78 9.05 -15.14 6.89
C LYS A 78 9.07 -13.69 7.37
N GLU A 79 7.98 -13.26 8.01
CA GLU A 79 7.79 -11.90 8.51
C GLU A 79 6.66 -11.89 9.54
N THR A 80 6.73 -10.96 10.51
CA THR A 80 5.65 -10.67 11.45
C THR A 80 5.17 -9.23 11.29
N ILE A 81 3.99 -8.91 11.79
CA ILE A 81 3.50 -7.52 11.80
C ILE A 81 4.45 -6.64 12.63
N ALA A 82 5.01 -7.15 13.73
CA ALA A 82 5.95 -6.41 14.56
C ALA A 82 7.26 -6.11 13.83
N SER A 83 7.89 -7.12 13.18
CA SER A 83 9.17 -6.92 12.48
C SER A 83 9.00 -6.09 11.21
N GLY A 84 7.93 -6.34 10.43
CA GLY A 84 7.67 -5.56 9.21
C GLY A 84 7.34 -4.09 9.50
N THR A 85 6.58 -3.79 10.56
CA THR A 85 6.33 -2.41 10.98
C THR A 85 7.58 -1.74 11.53
N ALA A 86 8.47 -2.47 12.22
CA ALA A 86 9.76 -1.96 12.65
C ALA A 86 10.67 -1.61 11.46
N ALA A 87 10.72 -2.46 10.45
CA ALA A 87 11.45 -2.20 9.20
C ALA A 87 10.87 -0.98 8.47
N ALA A 88 9.54 -0.85 8.40
CA ALA A 88 8.87 0.30 7.80
C ALA A 88 9.28 1.61 8.46
N VAL A 89 9.20 1.68 9.80
CA VAL A 89 9.59 2.90 10.55
C VAL A 89 11.07 3.21 10.37
N ALA A 90 11.94 2.20 10.36
CA ALA A 90 13.38 2.40 10.10
C ALA A 90 13.65 2.98 8.71
N GLY A 91 12.79 2.69 7.72
CA GLY A 91 12.82 3.25 6.37
C GLY A 91 12.09 4.60 6.21
N GLY A 92 11.49 5.14 7.29
CA GLY A 92 10.71 6.39 7.25
C GLY A 92 9.25 6.22 6.81
N PHE A 93 8.76 4.98 6.69
CA PHE A 93 7.36 4.68 6.39
C PHE A 93 6.52 4.70 7.67
N THR A 94 5.53 5.55 7.72
CA THR A 94 4.61 5.68 8.86
C THR A 94 3.31 4.92 8.66
N SER A 95 3.04 4.51 7.42
CA SER A 95 1.84 3.79 7.02
C SER A 95 2.17 2.75 5.96
N ILE A 96 1.62 1.55 6.12
CA ILE A 96 1.82 0.46 5.17
C ILE A 96 0.50 -0.28 4.93
N ALA A 97 0.26 -0.68 3.68
CA ALA A 97 -0.86 -1.55 3.33
C ALA A 97 -0.36 -2.99 3.15
N CYS A 98 -0.95 -3.94 3.86
CA CYS A 98 -0.51 -5.33 3.82
C CYS A 98 -1.44 -6.19 2.97
N MET A 99 -0.83 -6.94 2.04
CA MET A 99 -1.50 -7.85 1.13
C MET A 99 -2.14 -9.04 1.87
N PRO A 100 -3.21 -9.64 1.31
CA PRO A 100 -4.01 -10.65 1.99
C PRO A 100 -3.37 -12.04 2.05
N ASN A 101 -2.19 -12.23 1.46
CA ASN A 101 -1.52 -13.53 1.29
C ASN A 101 -0.86 -14.07 2.58
N THR A 102 -1.66 -14.20 3.59
CA THR A 102 -1.40 -14.84 4.89
C THR A 102 -1.88 -16.29 4.90
N ASN A 103 -1.76 -17.01 6.00
CA ASN A 103 -2.30 -18.37 6.17
C ASN A 103 -3.00 -18.52 7.54
N PRO A 104 -4.35 -18.52 7.61
CA PRO A 104 -5.25 -18.43 6.45
C PRO A 104 -5.19 -17.07 5.74
N ILE A 105 -5.66 -17.05 4.48
CA ILE A 105 -5.79 -15.83 3.67
C ILE A 105 -6.68 -14.81 4.41
N ASN A 106 -6.40 -13.50 4.23
CA ASN A 106 -7.26 -12.44 4.75
C ASN A 106 -8.51 -12.28 3.87
N ASP A 107 -9.40 -13.26 3.91
CA ASP A 107 -10.62 -13.36 3.11
C ASP A 107 -11.92 -13.24 3.93
N ASN A 108 -11.78 -12.87 5.21
CA ASN A 108 -12.91 -12.73 6.14
C ASN A 108 -12.60 -11.73 7.26
N ARG A 109 -13.65 -11.29 7.95
CA ARG A 109 -13.59 -10.35 9.09
C ARG A 109 -12.57 -10.76 10.15
N SER A 110 -12.58 -12.02 10.56
CA SER A 110 -11.79 -12.47 11.72
C SER A 110 -10.28 -12.31 11.49
N ILE A 111 -9.81 -12.57 10.28
CA ILE A 111 -8.39 -12.39 9.92
C ILE A 111 -8.05 -10.91 9.83
N THR A 112 -8.94 -10.09 9.24
CA THR A 112 -8.75 -8.63 9.19
C THR A 112 -8.63 -8.05 10.62
N GLU A 113 -9.52 -8.42 11.53
CA GLU A 113 -9.50 -7.97 12.93
C GLU A 113 -8.25 -8.48 13.67
N PHE A 114 -7.79 -9.71 13.39
CA PHE A 114 -6.54 -10.22 13.93
C PHE A 114 -5.35 -9.35 13.50
N ILE A 115 -5.21 -9.04 12.21
CA ILE A 115 -4.12 -8.21 11.68
C ILE A 115 -4.14 -6.82 12.34
N LYS A 116 -5.32 -6.20 12.46
CA LYS A 116 -5.45 -4.88 13.10
C LYS A 116 -5.07 -4.90 14.58
N ARG A 117 -5.48 -5.93 15.32
CA ARG A 117 -5.09 -6.09 16.72
C ARG A 117 -3.58 -6.23 16.86
N LYS A 118 -2.94 -7.07 16.03
CA LYS A 118 -1.49 -7.24 16.01
C LYS A 118 -0.75 -5.95 15.66
N ALA A 119 -1.28 -5.16 14.74
CA ALA A 119 -0.73 -3.84 14.42
C ALA A 119 -0.78 -2.87 15.61
N VAL A 120 -1.88 -2.87 16.37
CA VAL A 120 -2.01 -2.07 17.61
C VAL A 120 -1.03 -2.55 18.67
N GLU A 121 -0.86 -3.86 18.84
CA GLU A 121 0.12 -4.45 19.78
C GLU A 121 1.55 -4.04 19.41
N ALA A 122 1.91 -4.05 18.12
CA ALA A 122 3.24 -3.63 17.65
C ALA A 122 3.49 -2.12 17.85
N SER A 123 2.45 -1.30 17.69
CA SER A 123 2.44 0.16 17.98
C SER A 123 3.58 0.96 17.33
N LEU A 124 3.95 0.62 16.09
CA LEU A 124 5.04 1.25 15.35
C LEU A 124 4.53 2.06 14.14
N ALA A 125 4.14 1.41 13.06
CA ALA A 125 3.53 2.04 11.89
C ALA A 125 2.03 1.76 11.84
N ASN A 126 1.28 2.59 11.12
CA ASN A 126 -0.12 2.31 10.81
C ASN A 126 -0.18 1.16 9.79
N VAL A 127 -0.95 0.13 10.08
CA VAL A 127 -1.16 -1.02 9.19
C VAL A 127 -2.59 -0.99 8.66
N TYR A 128 -2.69 -1.00 7.34
CA TYR A 128 -3.96 -1.02 6.61
C TYR A 128 -4.13 -2.37 5.91
N PRO A 129 -4.97 -3.27 6.42
CA PRO A 129 -5.19 -4.57 5.79
C PRO A 129 -5.88 -4.43 4.42
N ILE A 130 -5.42 -5.21 3.46
CA ILE A 130 -6.08 -5.46 2.18
C ILE A 130 -6.79 -6.80 2.28
N GLY A 131 -8.06 -6.86 1.87
CA GLY A 131 -8.83 -8.10 1.85
C GLY A 131 -8.67 -8.86 0.54
N ALA A 132 -8.84 -10.18 0.57
CA ALA A 132 -8.84 -10.97 -0.65
C ALA A 132 -10.11 -10.72 -1.48
N ILE A 133 -9.96 -10.71 -2.81
CA ILE A 133 -11.08 -10.63 -3.76
C ILE A 133 -11.86 -11.95 -3.70
N SER A 134 -11.15 -13.07 -3.76
CA SER A 134 -11.76 -14.39 -3.78
C SER A 134 -11.39 -15.22 -2.54
N LYS A 135 -12.27 -16.13 -2.15
CA LYS A 135 -12.03 -17.05 -1.05
C LYS A 135 -10.77 -17.87 -1.31
N ASP A 136 -9.91 -17.97 -0.31
CA ASP A 136 -8.59 -18.62 -0.39
C ASP A 136 -7.69 -18.09 -1.52
N SER A 137 -8.03 -16.94 -2.11
CA SER A 137 -7.40 -16.37 -3.31
C SER A 137 -7.28 -17.40 -4.44
N VAL A 138 -8.36 -18.16 -4.70
CA VAL A 138 -8.39 -19.17 -5.77
C VAL A 138 -9.14 -18.74 -7.03
N GLY A 139 -9.69 -17.52 -7.05
CA GLY A 139 -10.32 -16.93 -8.21
C GLY A 139 -11.66 -17.56 -8.62
N SER A 140 -12.39 -18.21 -7.70
CA SER A 140 -13.63 -18.95 -8.00
C SER A 140 -14.90 -18.38 -7.37
N GLN A 141 -14.79 -17.80 -6.20
CA GLN A 141 -15.91 -17.23 -5.43
C GLN A 141 -15.47 -15.96 -4.72
N LEU A 142 -16.28 -14.90 -4.79
CA LEU A 142 -16.02 -13.66 -4.04
C LEU A 142 -16.08 -13.88 -2.54
N THR A 143 -15.32 -13.06 -1.81
CA THR A 143 -15.40 -12.93 -0.37
C THR A 143 -16.51 -11.96 0.02
N GLU A 144 -16.76 -11.80 1.32
CA GLU A 144 -17.77 -10.88 1.85
C GLU A 144 -17.17 -9.47 2.04
N PHE A 145 -17.06 -8.69 0.95
CA PHE A 145 -16.40 -7.39 0.93
C PHE A 145 -16.94 -6.42 1.97
N TRP A 146 -18.26 -6.38 2.14
CA TRP A 146 -18.90 -5.49 3.11
C TRP A 146 -18.46 -5.81 4.53
N ASP A 147 -18.48 -7.09 4.90
CA ASP A 147 -18.10 -7.52 6.24
C ASP A 147 -16.62 -7.26 6.55
N MET A 148 -15.74 -7.48 5.57
CA MET A 148 -14.31 -7.14 5.69
C MET A 148 -14.08 -5.62 5.72
N LYS A 149 -14.87 -4.84 4.98
CA LYS A 149 -14.81 -3.37 5.04
C LYS A 149 -15.15 -2.86 6.44
N GLU A 150 -16.22 -3.37 7.05
CA GLU A 150 -16.58 -3.04 8.42
C GLU A 150 -15.46 -3.44 9.42
N ALA A 151 -14.73 -4.52 9.15
CA ALA A 151 -13.55 -4.89 9.92
C ALA A 151 -12.36 -3.94 9.68
N GLY A 152 -12.33 -3.22 8.55
CA GLY A 152 -11.39 -2.14 8.28
C GLY A 152 -10.35 -2.42 7.21
N ILE A 153 -10.67 -3.24 6.19
CA ILE A 153 -9.86 -3.28 4.97
C ILE A 153 -10.00 -1.97 4.20
N ILE A 154 -8.98 -1.63 3.43
CA ILE A 154 -8.93 -0.39 2.62
C ILE A 154 -8.99 -0.65 1.11
N ALA A 155 -8.74 -1.86 0.69
CA ALA A 155 -8.70 -2.30 -0.70
C ALA A 155 -8.93 -3.81 -0.78
N LEU A 156 -9.03 -4.34 -2.01
CA LEU A 156 -9.21 -5.75 -2.29
C LEU A 156 -8.16 -6.22 -3.29
N SER A 157 -7.56 -7.39 -3.06
CA SER A 157 -6.54 -7.99 -3.93
C SER A 157 -6.46 -9.51 -3.70
N ASP A 158 -6.14 -10.26 -4.73
CA ASP A 158 -5.67 -11.65 -4.60
C ASP A 158 -4.15 -11.75 -4.79
N ASP A 159 -3.40 -10.69 -4.44
CA ASP A 159 -1.98 -10.54 -4.74
C ASP A 159 -1.15 -11.81 -4.55
N GLY A 160 -0.25 -12.02 -5.53
CA GLY A 160 0.49 -13.25 -5.75
C GLY A 160 -0.28 -14.28 -6.58
N LYS A 161 -1.57 -14.03 -6.86
CA LYS A 161 -2.40 -14.82 -7.78
C LYS A 161 -3.32 -13.89 -8.58
N PRO A 162 -3.46 -14.09 -9.90
CA PRO A 162 -4.41 -13.33 -10.69
C PRO A 162 -5.84 -13.86 -10.52
N VAL A 163 -6.82 -12.97 -10.62
CA VAL A 163 -8.20 -13.38 -10.86
C VAL A 163 -8.37 -13.64 -12.35
N MET A 164 -8.23 -14.89 -12.79
CA MET A 164 -8.27 -15.26 -14.21
C MET A 164 -9.66 -15.13 -14.84
N ASP A 165 -10.72 -15.41 -14.07
CA ASP A 165 -12.09 -15.31 -14.56
C ASP A 165 -12.53 -13.84 -14.67
N ALA A 166 -12.69 -13.37 -15.92
CA ALA A 166 -13.13 -12.01 -16.21
C ALA A 166 -14.55 -11.69 -15.67
N ALA A 167 -15.44 -12.70 -15.62
CA ALA A 167 -16.79 -12.51 -15.08
C ALA A 167 -16.75 -12.36 -13.55
N LEU A 168 -15.85 -13.07 -12.87
CA LEU A 168 -15.63 -12.90 -11.43
C LEU A 168 -15.01 -11.53 -11.15
N MET A 169 -13.99 -11.10 -11.91
CA MET A 169 -13.36 -9.79 -11.77
C MET A 169 -14.38 -8.66 -11.99
N ARG A 170 -15.24 -8.76 -13.00
CA ARG A 170 -16.32 -7.80 -13.21
C ARG A 170 -17.24 -7.70 -12.00
N ARG A 171 -17.72 -8.83 -11.46
CA ARG A 171 -18.60 -8.82 -10.27
C ARG A 171 -17.87 -8.26 -9.04
N ALA A 172 -16.56 -8.57 -8.91
CA ALA A 172 -15.72 -8.00 -7.84
C ALA A 172 -15.69 -6.48 -7.95
N MET A 173 -15.47 -5.93 -9.13
CA MET A 173 -15.42 -4.48 -9.36
C MET A 173 -16.79 -3.82 -9.11
N GLU A 174 -17.90 -4.41 -9.59
CA GLU A 174 -19.26 -3.91 -9.33
C GLU A 174 -19.55 -3.87 -7.81
N TYR A 175 -19.17 -4.91 -7.06
CA TYR A 175 -19.37 -4.96 -5.62
C TYR A 175 -18.44 -3.97 -4.89
N ALA A 176 -17.16 -3.90 -5.27
CA ALA A 176 -16.19 -2.97 -4.70
C ALA A 176 -16.60 -1.50 -4.91
N TYR A 177 -17.15 -1.17 -6.09
CA TYR A 177 -17.67 0.17 -6.39
C TYR A 177 -18.75 0.60 -5.40
N SER A 178 -19.72 -0.27 -5.08
CA SER A 178 -20.77 0.03 -4.11
C SER A 178 -20.26 0.32 -2.71
N LEU A 179 -19.05 -0.15 -2.40
CA LEU A 179 -18.37 0.03 -1.13
C LEU A 179 -17.28 1.10 -1.17
N SER A 180 -17.05 1.75 -2.31
CA SER A 180 -15.92 2.68 -2.50
C SER A 180 -14.56 2.07 -2.13
N LEU A 181 -14.37 0.79 -2.45
CA LEU A 181 -13.10 0.08 -2.29
C LEU A 181 -12.38 -0.02 -3.64
N PRO A 182 -11.10 0.32 -3.75
CA PRO A 182 -10.33 0.04 -4.94
C PRO A 182 -10.00 -1.46 -5.04
N ILE A 183 -9.90 -1.95 -6.28
CA ILE A 183 -9.33 -3.26 -6.59
C ILE A 183 -7.86 -3.09 -6.92
N ILE A 184 -6.98 -3.87 -6.29
CA ILE A 184 -5.56 -3.95 -6.61
C ILE A 184 -5.35 -5.25 -7.38
N SER A 185 -5.02 -5.13 -8.67
CA SER A 185 -4.89 -6.29 -9.54
C SER A 185 -3.44 -6.73 -9.69
N HIS A 186 -3.21 -8.04 -9.43
CA HIS A 186 -1.99 -8.75 -9.81
C HIS A 186 -2.17 -9.26 -11.25
N CYS A 187 -1.58 -8.53 -12.20
CA CYS A 187 -1.82 -8.76 -13.62
C CYS A 187 -0.82 -9.79 -14.19
N GLU A 188 -1.19 -11.04 -14.16
CA GLU A 188 -0.42 -12.14 -14.76
C GLU A 188 -1.37 -13.17 -15.37
N ASP A 189 -1.38 -13.32 -16.69
CA ASP A 189 -2.05 -14.47 -17.31
C ASP A 189 -1.21 -15.74 -17.11
N THR A 190 -1.68 -16.61 -16.22
CA THR A 190 -0.94 -17.83 -15.84
C THR A 190 -0.84 -18.85 -16.95
N ASN A 191 -1.70 -18.78 -17.98
CA ASN A 191 -1.58 -19.64 -19.17
C ASN A 191 -0.42 -19.17 -20.06
N LEU A 192 -0.21 -17.83 -20.15
CA LEU A 192 0.87 -17.23 -20.92
C LEU A 192 2.20 -17.29 -20.17
N SER A 193 2.22 -17.00 -18.88
CA SER A 193 3.44 -17.04 -18.06
C SER A 193 3.96 -18.46 -17.87
N GLY A 194 3.06 -19.44 -17.79
CA GLY A 194 3.34 -20.86 -17.85
C GLY A 194 4.42 -21.36 -16.88
N GLY A 195 4.58 -20.71 -15.71
CA GLY A 195 5.61 -21.04 -14.74
C GLY A 195 7.01 -20.59 -15.15
N GLY A 196 7.14 -19.52 -15.95
CA GLY A 196 8.41 -18.88 -16.25
C GLY A 196 9.10 -18.36 -14.98
N LEU A 197 10.43 -18.23 -15.05
CA LEU A 197 11.27 -17.89 -13.90
C LEU A 197 11.81 -16.46 -13.97
N MET A 198 11.73 -15.82 -15.12
CA MET A 198 12.26 -14.48 -15.38
C MET A 198 11.58 -13.90 -16.62
N ASN A 199 11.78 -12.61 -16.88
CA ASN A 199 11.31 -11.99 -18.11
C ASN A 199 11.84 -12.70 -19.36
N GLU A 200 10.96 -12.95 -20.34
CA GLU A 200 11.35 -13.52 -21.63
C GLU A 200 12.22 -12.54 -22.42
N GLY A 201 13.36 -13.02 -22.90
CA GLY A 201 14.28 -12.20 -23.68
C GLY A 201 15.67 -12.81 -23.79
N TYR A 202 16.64 -11.96 -24.09
CA TYR A 202 18.03 -12.39 -24.31
C TYR A 202 18.60 -13.21 -23.15
N TYR A 203 18.41 -12.75 -21.90
CA TYR A 203 18.98 -13.45 -20.75
C TYR A 203 18.28 -14.77 -20.44
N SER A 204 16.97 -14.85 -20.58
CA SER A 204 16.26 -16.14 -20.41
C SER A 204 16.74 -17.17 -21.43
N THR A 205 16.98 -16.73 -22.66
CA THR A 205 17.50 -17.59 -23.75
C THR A 205 18.92 -18.07 -23.46
N ILE A 206 19.84 -17.16 -23.07
CA ILE A 206 21.23 -17.55 -22.77
C ILE A 206 21.32 -18.50 -21.60
N LEU A 207 20.53 -18.26 -20.55
CA LEU A 207 20.53 -19.06 -19.34
C LEU A 207 19.75 -20.38 -19.51
N GLY A 208 19.06 -20.57 -20.64
CA GLY A 208 18.21 -21.75 -20.87
C GLY A 208 17.03 -21.82 -19.88
N LEU A 209 16.60 -20.67 -19.36
CA LEU A 209 15.47 -20.59 -18.42
C LEU A 209 14.19 -20.19 -19.15
N ARG A 210 13.08 -20.75 -18.70
CA ARG A 210 11.77 -20.38 -19.24
C ARG A 210 11.46 -18.93 -18.91
N GLY A 211 11.16 -18.16 -19.95
CA GLY A 211 10.77 -16.74 -19.83
C GLY A 211 9.27 -16.57 -19.57
N ILE A 212 8.91 -15.43 -18.98
CA ILE A 212 7.55 -14.92 -18.88
C ILE A 212 7.42 -13.83 -19.96
N PRO A 213 6.60 -14.02 -20.99
CA PRO A 213 6.44 -13.02 -22.03
C PRO A 213 5.68 -11.80 -21.50
N GLY A 214 6.06 -10.57 -21.93
CA GLY A 214 5.43 -9.33 -21.49
C GLY A 214 3.92 -9.29 -21.71
N ILE A 215 3.44 -9.96 -22.76
CA ILE A 215 2.01 -10.08 -23.05
C ILE A 215 1.21 -10.77 -21.93
N ALA A 216 1.84 -11.56 -21.06
CA ALA A 216 1.18 -12.16 -19.91
C ALA A 216 0.67 -11.11 -18.91
N GLU A 217 1.40 -10.01 -18.75
CA GLU A 217 0.97 -8.85 -17.95
C GLU A 217 0.02 -7.96 -18.76
N GLU A 218 0.39 -7.58 -19.99
CA GLU A 218 -0.32 -6.61 -20.80
C GLU A 218 -1.77 -7.01 -21.13
N ALA A 219 -2.02 -8.30 -21.38
CA ALA A 219 -3.35 -8.84 -21.63
C ALA A 219 -4.27 -8.66 -20.41
N MET A 220 -3.75 -8.94 -19.22
CA MET A 220 -4.50 -8.80 -17.97
C MET A 220 -4.74 -7.32 -17.63
N VAL A 221 -3.72 -6.47 -17.81
CA VAL A 221 -3.84 -5.01 -17.64
C VAL A 221 -4.92 -4.46 -18.54
N THR A 222 -4.92 -4.81 -19.84
CA THR A 222 -5.94 -4.38 -20.79
C THR A 222 -7.35 -4.80 -20.35
N ARG A 223 -7.50 -6.08 -19.99
CA ARG A 223 -8.78 -6.62 -19.51
C ARG A 223 -9.31 -5.83 -18.30
N ASP A 224 -8.46 -5.61 -17.33
CA ASP A 224 -8.86 -4.99 -16.06
C ASP A 224 -9.18 -3.50 -16.22
N ILE A 225 -8.47 -2.79 -17.10
CA ILE A 225 -8.80 -1.40 -17.47
C ILE A 225 -10.19 -1.35 -18.12
N LEU A 226 -10.48 -2.21 -19.08
CA LEU A 226 -11.80 -2.24 -19.76
C LEU A 226 -12.94 -2.57 -18.80
N ILE A 227 -12.72 -3.49 -17.86
CA ILE A 227 -13.72 -3.82 -16.85
C ILE A 227 -13.89 -2.67 -15.87
N ALA A 228 -12.82 -2.02 -15.44
CA ALA A 228 -12.86 -0.87 -14.54
C ALA A 228 -13.60 0.32 -15.16
N GLU A 229 -13.35 0.62 -16.43
CA GLU A 229 -14.09 1.63 -17.19
C GLU A 229 -15.59 1.30 -17.25
N PHE A 230 -15.92 0.06 -17.62
CA PHE A 230 -17.32 -0.39 -17.72
C PHE A 230 -18.07 -0.34 -16.38
N THR A 231 -17.39 -0.66 -15.27
CA THR A 231 -17.98 -0.70 -13.91
C THR A 231 -17.83 0.62 -13.15
N ASN A 232 -17.10 1.59 -13.71
CA ASN A 232 -16.74 2.85 -13.06
C ASN A 232 -16.00 2.65 -11.71
N THR A 233 -15.19 1.59 -11.62
CA THR A 233 -14.47 1.20 -10.40
C THR A 233 -13.03 1.68 -10.47
N CYS A 234 -12.48 2.13 -9.34
CA CYS A 234 -11.06 2.42 -9.23
C CYS A 234 -10.26 1.12 -9.23
N VAL A 235 -9.42 0.93 -10.23
CA VAL A 235 -8.45 -0.17 -10.28
C VAL A 235 -7.03 0.34 -10.11
N HIS A 236 -6.26 -0.31 -9.26
CA HIS A 236 -4.82 -0.11 -9.08
C HIS A 236 -4.11 -1.31 -9.71
N ILE A 237 -3.36 -1.07 -10.77
CA ILE A 237 -2.52 -2.11 -11.38
C ILE A 237 -1.22 -2.16 -10.58
N ALA A 238 -0.98 -3.29 -9.90
CA ALA A 238 0.19 -3.46 -9.05
C ALA A 238 1.45 -3.78 -9.88
N HIS A 239 2.62 -3.42 -9.34
CA HIS A 239 3.98 -3.85 -9.75
C HIS A 239 4.17 -4.11 -11.27
N ILE A 240 3.75 -3.17 -12.11
CA ILE A 240 3.90 -3.24 -13.58
C ILE A 240 5.38 -3.37 -13.96
N SER A 241 5.67 -4.21 -14.94
CA SER A 241 7.02 -4.56 -15.37
C SER A 241 7.28 -4.40 -16.87
N THR A 242 6.23 -4.11 -17.67
CA THR A 242 6.36 -3.98 -19.13
C THR A 242 6.11 -2.56 -19.62
N ALA A 243 6.77 -2.19 -20.72
CA ALA A 243 6.56 -0.91 -21.38
C ALA A 243 5.12 -0.80 -21.94
N GLY A 244 4.56 -1.91 -22.45
CA GLY A 244 3.19 -1.98 -22.95
C GLY A 244 2.18 -1.64 -21.85
N SER A 245 2.33 -2.22 -20.67
CA SER A 245 1.47 -1.89 -19.50
C SER A 245 1.54 -0.40 -19.13
N VAL A 246 2.74 0.23 -19.20
CA VAL A 246 2.88 1.68 -18.96
C VAL A 246 2.08 2.49 -19.97
N HIS A 247 2.11 2.10 -21.25
CA HIS A 247 1.32 2.79 -22.29
C HIS A 247 -0.19 2.62 -22.05
N LEU A 248 -0.65 1.40 -21.82
CA LEU A 248 -2.07 1.11 -21.55
C LEU A 248 -2.60 1.91 -20.34
N ILE A 249 -1.84 1.96 -19.26
CA ILE A 249 -2.25 2.70 -18.05
C ILE A 249 -2.22 4.22 -18.30
N ARG A 250 -1.25 4.71 -19.07
CA ARG A 250 -1.18 6.14 -19.42
C ARG A 250 -2.39 6.58 -20.23
N ASP A 251 -2.80 5.76 -21.17
CA ASP A 251 -3.96 6.05 -22.04
C ASP A 251 -5.29 5.95 -21.26
N ALA A 252 -5.33 5.14 -20.20
CA ALA A 252 -6.51 4.97 -19.34
C ALA A 252 -6.68 6.06 -18.26
N LYS A 253 -5.64 6.86 -17.97
CA LYS A 253 -5.67 7.98 -17.00
C LYS A 253 -6.20 9.27 -17.62
#